data_9c44d7b145ddd1a411a94264387f3fe8
#
_entry.id   9c44d7b145ddd1a411a94264387f3fe8
#
_cell.length_a   1.000
_cell.length_b   1.000
_cell.length_c   1.000
_cell.angle_alpha   90.00
_cell.angle_beta   90.00
_cell.angle_gamma   90.00
#
_symmetry.space_group_name_H-M   'P 1'
#
loop_
_entity.id
_entity.type
_entity.pdbx_description
1 polymer ?
#
loop_
_entity_poly.entity_id
_entity_poly.type
_entity_poly.pdbx_seq_one_letter_code
_entity_poly.pdbx_strand_id
1 'polypeptide(L)'
;MRAWVQKDLKTLKSLTAKDFILLTASKPPAILDRPSWLEAVGKRYVCSSYQFGDLYVRRLGTVALFAAPLELKAKMDGRDWSETIWVSDLWRRSMTRRGWKLAQRVISRVDDDPQLVAAIKSLQLWR
;
A
#
# COMPACT_ATOMS: atom_id res chain seq x y z
N MET A 1 2.55 4.53 7.18
CA MET A 1 1.84 3.60 8.08
C MET A 1 1.54 4.19 9.45
N ARG A 2 2.47 4.88 10.08
CA ARG A 2 2.21 5.50 11.40
C ARG A 2 0.98 6.40 11.39
N ALA A 3 0.87 7.30 10.40
CA ALA A 3 -0.27 8.20 10.28
C ALA A 3 -1.59 7.43 10.07
N TRP A 4 -1.54 6.30 9.38
CA TRP A 4 -2.69 5.44 9.17
C TRP A 4 -3.15 4.81 10.48
N VAL A 5 -2.21 4.22 11.23
CA VAL A 5 -2.50 3.60 12.54
C VAL A 5 -3.08 4.62 13.51
N GLN A 6 -2.53 5.82 13.52
CA GLN A 6 -2.96 6.90 14.42
C GLN A 6 -4.20 7.64 13.92
N LYS A 7 -4.71 7.30 12.73
CA LYS A 7 -5.83 7.98 12.06
C LYS A 7 -5.56 9.49 11.89
N ASP A 8 -4.31 9.83 11.61
CA ASP A 8 -3.89 11.22 11.39
C ASP A 8 -4.25 11.61 9.96
N LEU A 9 -5.50 11.99 9.75
CA LEU A 9 -6.03 12.33 8.42
C LEU A 9 -5.33 13.53 7.80
N LYS A 10 -4.90 14.48 8.61
CA LYS A 10 -4.18 15.65 8.11
C LYS A 10 -2.85 15.24 7.50
N THR A 11 -2.08 14.40 8.19
CA THR A 11 -0.80 13.89 7.68
C THR A 11 -1.01 13.01 6.45
N LEU A 12 -1.99 12.10 6.48
CA LEU A 12 -2.33 11.25 5.33
C LEU A 12 -2.70 12.09 4.11
N LYS A 13 -3.48 13.15 4.33
CA LYS A 13 -3.86 14.07 3.27
C LYS A 13 -2.63 14.80 2.70
N SER A 14 -1.69 15.20 3.56
CA SER A 14 -0.48 15.87 3.12
C SER A 14 0.51 14.97 2.39
N LEU A 15 0.54 13.68 2.73
CA LEU A 15 1.45 12.70 2.11
C LEU A 15 0.91 12.14 0.80
N THR A 16 -0.39 12.28 0.52
CA THR A 16 -1.01 11.75 -0.69
C THR A 16 -1.18 12.82 -1.74
N ALA A 17 -1.01 12.45 -3.02
CA ALA A 17 -1.29 13.32 -4.15
C ALA A 17 -2.81 13.57 -4.26
N LYS A 18 -3.19 14.68 -4.89
CA LYS A 18 -4.61 15.00 -5.09
C LYS A 18 -5.33 13.93 -5.91
N ASP A 19 -4.62 13.32 -6.84
CA ASP A 19 -5.13 12.26 -7.72
C ASP A 19 -4.83 10.86 -7.19
N PHE A 20 -4.56 10.72 -5.90
CA PHE A 20 -4.26 9.43 -5.28
C PHE A 20 -5.37 8.42 -5.51
N ILE A 21 -4.96 7.18 -5.81
CA ILE A 21 -5.87 6.05 -5.99
C ILE A 21 -5.34 4.86 -5.19
N LEU A 22 -6.24 4.20 -4.48
CA LEU A 22 -5.99 2.90 -3.87
C LEU A 22 -6.65 1.83 -4.74
N LEU A 23 -5.86 0.85 -5.13
CA LEU A 23 -6.33 -0.32 -5.88
C LEU A 23 -6.22 -1.56 -4.99
N THR A 24 -7.28 -2.36 -4.95
CA THR A 24 -7.22 -3.65 -4.27
C THR A 24 -7.32 -4.76 -5.31
N ALA A 25 -6.35 -5.67 -5.29
CA ALA A 25 -6.39 -6.87 -6.11
C ALA A 25 -7.23 -7.93 -5.39
N SER A 26 -8.53 -7.72 -5.42
CA SER A 26 -9.52 -8.59 -4.79
C SER A 26 -10.55 -9.03 -5.83
N LYS A 27 -11.46 -9.91 -5.43
CA LYS A 27 -12.60 -10.33 -6.28
C LYS A 27 -13.90 -9.92 -5.60
N PRO A 28 -14.60 -8.89 -6.11
CA PRO A 28 -14.21 -8.01 -7.22
C PRO A 28 -13.12 -7.01 -6.80
N PRO A 29 -12.35 -6.49 -7.77
CA PRO A 29 -11.36 -5.45 -7.46
C PRO A 29 -12.07 -4.16 -7.06
N ALA A 30 -11.42 -3.38 -6.19
CA ALA A 30 -11.94 -2.10 -5.76
C ALA A 30 -10.96 -0.99 -6.10
N ILE A 31 -11.51 0.17 -6.45
CA ILE A 31 -10.75 1.39 -6.70
C ILE A 31 -11.32 2.47 -5.80
N LEU A 32 -10.47 3.07 -4.97
CA LEU A 32 -10.86 4.15 -4.09
C LEU A 32 -10.08 5.40 -4.46
N ASP A 33 -10.79 6.51 -4.64
CA ASP A 33 -10.15 7.80 -4.75
C ASP A 33 -9.69 8.30 -3.37
N ARG A 34 -8.97 9.41 -3.36
CA ARG A 34 -8.42 9.95 -2.12
C ARG A 34 -9.49 10.28 -1.06
N PRO A 35 -10.58 10.99 -1.41
CA PRO A 35 -11.63 11.28 -0.42
C PRO A 35 -12.26 10.01 0.17
N SER A 36 -12.54 9.02 -0.67
CA SER A 36 -13.13 7.75 -0.21
C SER A 36 -12.17 6.98 0.68
N TRP A 37 -10.89 6.95 0.34
CA TRP A 37 -9.88 6.30 1.15
C TRP A 37 -9.71 6.97 2.52
N LEU A 38 -9.65 8.30 2.55
CA LEU A 38 -9.54 9.05 3.80
C LEU A 38 -10.75 8.81 4.71
N GLU A 39 -11.93 8.74 4.13
CA GLU A 39 -13.14 8.42 4.89
C GLU A 39 -13.07 7.01 5.49
N ALA A 40 -12.66 6.03 4.70
CA ALA A 40 -12.54 4.65 5.16
C ALA A 40 -11.53 4.53 6.30
N VAL A 41 -10.37 5.16 6.17
CA VAL A 41 -9.33 5.15 7.21
C VAL A 41 -9.82 5.85 8.48
N GLY A 42 -10.58 6.93 8.35
CA GLY A 42 -11.05 7.70 9.49
C GLY A 42 -12.18 7.04 10.28
N LYS A 43 -13.05 6.26 9.62
CA LYS A 43 -14.30 5.80 10.22
C LYS A 43 -14.46 4.29 10.28
N ARG A 44 -13.96 3.56 9.30
CA ARG A 44 -14.28 2.14 9.12
C ARG A 44 -13.14 1.21 9.45
N TYR A 45 -11.93 1.71 9.39
CA TYR A 45 -10.74 0.88 9.45
C TYR A 45 -9.93 1.21 10.71
N VAL A 46 -9.64 0.20 11.51
CA VAL A 46 -8.79 0.33 12.69
C VAL A 46 -7.61 -0.61 12.56
N CYS A 47 -6.42 -0.05 12.42
CA CYS A 47 -5.19 -0.82 12.41
C CYS A 47 -4.54 -0.73 13.79
N SER A 48 -4.39 -1.86 14.47
CA SER A 48 -3.79 -1.92 15.79
C SER A 48 -2.27 -2.12 15.74
N SER A 49 -1.77 -2.82 14.73
CA SER A 49 -0.34 -3.02 14.54
C SER A 49 0.00 -3.35 13.10
N TYR A 50 1.25 -3.14 12.74
CA TYR A 50 1.76 -3.48 11.41
C TYR A 50 3.23 -3.85 11.49
N GLN A 51 3.68 -4.68 10.55
CA GLN A 51 5.09 -5.02 10.41
C GLN A 51 5.39 -5.29 8.93
N PHE A 52 6.37 -4.56 8.40
CA PHE A 52 6.85 -4.79 7.04
C PHE A 52 7.84 -5.95 7.02
N GLY A 53 7.76 -6.78 5.97
CA GLY A 53 8.82 -7.69 5.61
C GLY A 53 9.91 -6.99 4.80
N ASP A 54 10.63 -7.76 3.95
CA ASP A 54 11.72 -7.20 3.15
C ASP A 54 11.21 -6.12 2.19
N LEU A 55 11.88 -4.99 2.22
CA LEU A 55 11.51 -3.83 1.43
C LEU A 55 12.20 -3.84 0.08
N TYR A 56 11.44 -3.55 -0.97
CA TYR A 56 11.96 -3.25 -2.30
C TYR A 56 11.71 -1.78 -2.60
N VAL A 57 12.77 -1.04 -2.90
CA VAL A 57 12.68 0.38 -3.24
C VAL A 57 13.47 0.62 -4.53
N ARG A 58 12.83 1.29 -5.48
CA ARG A 58 13.48 1.66 -6.74
C ARG A 58 13.15 3.10 -7.09
N ARG A 59 14.18 3.92 -7.21
CA ARG A 59 14.01 5.31 -7.62
C ARG A 59 14.27 5.45 -9.12
N LEU A 60 13.34 6.09 -9.82
CA LEU A 60 13.39 6.35 -11.25
C LEU A 60 13.17 7.85 -11.49
N GLY A 61 14.21 8.67 -11.27
CA GLY A 61 14.09 10.12 -11.42
C GLY A 61 13.11 10.73 -10.43
N THR A 62 11.98 11.25 -10.93
CA THR A 62 10.94 11.89 -10.14
C THR A 62 9.91 10.92 -9.59
N VAL A 63 10.09 9.62 -9.83
CA VAL A 63 9.19 8.56 -9.39
C VAL A 63 9.98 7.56 -8.54
N ALA A 64 9.37 7.06 -7.50
CA ALA A 64 9.91 5.97 -6.69
C ALA A 64 8.86 4.89 -6.51
N LEU A 65 9.30 3.65 -6.65
CA LEU A 65 8.47 2.47 -6.41
C LEU A 65 8.89 1.85 -5.08
N PHE A 66 7.91 1.51 -4.28
CA PHE A 66 8.09 0.83 -3.01
C PHE A 66 7.21 -0.41 -3.00
N ALA A 67 7.75 -1.55 -2.61
CA ALA A 67 6.98 -2.76 -2.49
C ALA A 67 7.46 -3.58 -1.30
N ALA A 68 6.52 -4.19 -0.59
CA ALA A 68 6.85 -5.01 0.57
C ALA A 68 5.65 -5.87 0.97
N PRO A 69 5.90 -7.05 1.56
CA PRO A 69 4.88 -7.72 2.33
C PRO A 69 4.64 -6.95 3.63
N LEU A 70 3.40 -6.94 4.08
CA LEU A 70 2.97 -6.21 5.26
C LEU A 70 2.03 -7.08 6.08
N GLU A 71 2.41 -7.35 7.33
CA GLU A 71 1.52 -8.00 8.28
C GLU A 71 0.70 -6.94 9.00
N LEU A 72 -0.62 -7.10 8.93
CA LEU A 72 -1.56 -6.19 9.57
C LEU A 72 -2.38 -6.91 10.62
N LYS A 73 -2.60 -6.24 11.75
CA LYS A 73 -3.68 -6.55 12.68
C LYS A 73 -4.67 -5.40 12.63
N ALA A 74 -5.82 -5.66 12.08
CA ALA A 74 -6.78 -4.60 11.76
C ALA A 74 -8.21 -5.09 11.94
N LYS A 75 -9.13 -4.14 12.06
CA LYS A 75 -10.57 -4.37 12.01
C LYS A 75 -11.19 -3.41 11.00
N MET A 76 -12.15 -3.92 10.25
CA MET A 76 -12.95 -3.11 9.32
C MET A 76 -14.42 -3.32 9.66
N ASP A 77 -15.13 -2.23 9.95
CA ASP A 77 -16.53 -2.27 10.41
C ASP A 77 -16.75 -3.25 11.58
N GLY A 78 -15.78 -3.32 12.51
CA GLY A 78 -15.83 -4.19 13.67
C GLY A 78 -15.45 -5.65 13.42
N ARG A 79 -15.16 -6.02 12.18
CA ARG A 79 -14.73 -7.39 11.82
C ARG A 79 -13.21 -7.46 11.76
N ASP A 80 -12.65 -8.57 12.23
CA ASP A 80 -11.23 -8.82 12.16
C ASP A 80 -10.79 -8.95 10.69
N TRP A 81 -9.77 -8.16 10.31
CA TRP A 81 -9.17 -8.20 8.99
C TRP A 81 -7.65 -8.26 9.14
N SER A 82 -7.19 -9.16 9.99
CA SER A 82 -5.76 -9.37 10.20
C SER A 82 -5.24 -10.34 9.17
N GLU A 83 -4.28 -9.90 8.35
CA GLU A 83 -3.67 -10.74 7.33
C GLU A 83 -2.33 -10.19 6.86
N THR A 84 -1.62 -11.02 6.12
CA THR A 84 -0.43 -10.58 5.38
C THR A 84 -0.87 -10.14 3.99
N ILE A 85 -0.52 -8.92 3.62
CA ILE A 85 -0.81 -8.36 2.31
C ILE A 85 0.49 -7.92 1.63
N TRP A 86 0.43 -7.77 0.33
CA TRP A 86 1.48 -7.14 -0.46
C TRP A 86 1.06 -5.72 -0.76
N VAL A 87 1.96 -4.78 -0.52
CA VAL A 87 1.74 -3.35 -0.80
C VAL A 87 2.72 -2.93 -1.88
N SER A 88 2.21 -2.29 -2.92
CA SER A 88 3.02 -1.65 -3.95
C SER A 88 2.62 -0.18 -4.04
N ASP A 89 3.57 0.70 -3.80
CA ASP A 89 3.35 2.14 -3.77
C ASP A 89 4.11 2.83 -4.88
N LEU A 90 3.45 3.80 -5.52
CA LEU A 90 4.06 4.72 -6.44
C LEU A 90 4.12 6.10 -5.78
N TRP A 91 5.34 6.58 -5.57
CA TRP A 91 5.61 7.91 -5.04
C TRP A 91 6.07 8.82 -6.16
N ARG A 92 5.61 10.05 -6.13
CA ARG A 92 5.94 11.06 -7.13
C ARG A 92 6.52 12.29 -6.44
N ARG A 93 7.65 12.78 -6.96
CA ARG A 93 8.26 14.01 -6.44
C ARG A 93 7.51 15.21 -6.99
N SER A 94 7.17 16.15 -6.09
CA SER A 94 6.56 17.40 -6.50
C SER A 94 7.59 18.29 -7.20
N MET A 95 7.18 18.90 -8.32
CA MET A 95 8.01 19.85 -9.05
C MET A 95 8.05 21.23 -8.39
N THR A 96 7.02 21.55 -7.61
CA THR A 96 6.84 22.89 -7.04
C THR A 96 7.04 22.94 -5.53
N ARG A 97 6.97 21.79 -4.86
CA ARG A 97 7.14 21.66 -3.41
C ARG A 97 8.16 20.59 -3.11
N ARG A 98 8.87 20.75 -1.99
CA ARG A 98 9.77 19.70 -1.53
C ARG A 98 8.97 18.49 -1.06
N GLY A 99 9.51 17.32 -1.34
CA GLY A 99 9.01 16.06 -0.83
C GLY A 99 8.29 15.22 -1.85
N TRP A 100 7.97 14.04 -1.41
CA TRP A 100 7.34 13.00 -2.22
C TRP A 100 5.90 12.86 -1.80
N LYS A 101 5.02 12.62 -2.79
CA LYS A 101 3.60 12.35 -2.56
C LYS A 101 3.27 10.94 -3.03
N LEU A 102 2.51 10.22 -2.24
CA LEU A 102 1.98 8.93 -2.62
C LEU A 102 0.89 9.12 -3.67
N ALA A 103 1.13 8.65 -4.88
CA ALA A 103 0.20 8.81 -5.99
C ALA A 103 -0.71 7.60 -6.17
N GLN A 104 -0.21 6.41 -5.83
CA GLN A 104 -0.99 5.18 -6.00
C GLN A 104 -0.51 4.13 -5.01
N ARG A 105 -1.44 3.36 -4.48
CA ARG A 105 -1.15 2.19 -3.66
C ARG A 105 -1.94 1.01 -4.19
N VAL A 106 -1.27 -0.11 -4.40
CA VAL A 106 -1.89 -1.37 -4.76
C VAL A 106 -1.73 -2.31 -3.57
N ILE A 107 -2.83 -2.89 -3.15
CA ILE A 107 -2.87 -3.88 -2.08
C ILE A 107 -3.36 -5.20 -2.67
N SER A 108 -2.62 -6.27 -2.40
CA SER A 108 -3.04 -7.62 -2.78
C SER A 108 -2.79 -8.59 -1.62
N ARG A 109 -3.55 -9.68 -1.60
CA ARG A 109 -3.31 -10.76 -0.64
C ARG A 109 -2.06 -11.52 -1.05
N VAL A 110 -1.31 -11.97 -0.05
CA VAL A 110 -0.17 -12.84 -0.28
C VAL A 110 -0.68 -14.28 -0.23
N ASP A 111 -0.68 -14.93 -1.40
CA ASP A 111 -1.00 -16.35 -1.50
C ASP A 111 0.30 -17.14 -1.60
N ASP A 112 0.34 -18.28 -0.90
CA ASP A 112 1.47 -19.18 -0.98
C ASP A 112 1.35 -19.99 -2.27
N ASP A 113 2.20 -19.67 -3.25
CA ASP A 113 2.25 -20.38 -4.52
C ASP A 113 3.68 -20.85 -4.80
N PRO A 114 4.04 -22.04 -4.30
CA PRO A 114 5.38 -22.58 -4.52
C PRO A 114 5.68 -22.87 -6.00
N GLN A 115 4.66 -23.15 -6.81
CA GLN A 115 4.85 -23.38 -8.24
C GLN A 115 5.26 -22.12 -8.97
N LEU A 116 4.64 -20.98 -8.63
CA LEU A 116 5.00 -19.70 -9.22
C LEU A 116 6.43 -19.31 -8.86
N VAL A 117 6.80 -19.43 -7.59
CA VAL A 117 8.16 -19.14 -7.13
C VAL A 117 9.19 -20.02 -7.84
N ALA A 118 8.91 -21.32 -7.96
CA ALA A 118 9.80 -22.26 -8.65
C ALA A 118 9.94 -21.90 -10.14
N ALA A 119 8.82 -21.56 -10.79
CA ALA A 119 8.82 -21.14 -12.20
C ALA A 119 9.67 -19.89 -12.42
N ILE A 120 9.54 -18.89 -11.57
CA ILE A 120 10.31 -17.65 -11.65
C ILE A 120 11.81 -17.92 -11.45
N LYS A 121 12.15 -18.72 -10.45
CA LYS A 121 13.54 -19.09 -10.19
C LYS A 121 14.16 -19.85 -11.36
N SER A 122 13.40 -20.73 -12.02
CA SER A 122 13.89 -21.49 -13.17
C SER A 122 14.19 -20.62 -14.38
N LEU A 123 13.45 -19.52 -14.52
CA LEU A 123 13.65 -18.58 -15.64
C LEU A 123 14.92 -17.74 -15.48
N GLN A 124 15.30 -17.43 -14.26
CA GLN A 124 16.49 -16.62 -13.93
C GLN A 124 16.61 -15.35 -14.77
N LEU A 125 15.48 -14.75 -15.05
CA LEU A 125 15.42 -13.56 -15.90
C LEU A 125 16.00 -12.30 -15.25
N TRP A 126 16.22 -12.37 -13.93
CA TRP A 126 16.72 -11.24 -13.17
C TRP A 126 17.45 -11.73 -11.92
N ARG A 127 18.43 -11.01 -11.52
CA ARG A 127 19.22 -11.30 -10.32
C ARG A 127 19.65 -10.02 -9.63
#